data_f4ff690f282fda9751f50d3a239e6336
#
_entry.id   f4ff690f282fda9751f50d3a239e6336
#
_cell.length_a   1.000
_cell.length_b   1.000
_cell.length_c   1.000
_cell.angle_alpha   90.00
_cell.angle_beta   90.00
_cell.angle_gamma   90.00
#
_symmetry.space_group_name_H-M   'P 1'
#
loop_
_entity.id
_entity.type
_entity.pdbx_description
1 polymer ?
#
loop_
_entity_poly.entity_id
_entity_poly.type
_entity_poly.pdbx_seq_one_letter_code
_entity_poly.pdbx_strand_id
1 'polypeptide(L)'
;MAKKDVSKHPEKEKVAELFAALCRQPKLRFPKEREQLIAPTEAGVYVIRQDNLVLHVGRTLRGKDGLHQRLKNHLRGSSSFTDKYLKGKGALLRDGRHTHQSLVVENTRLRALLEAYAIGTLCPKHIGLGE
;
A
#
# COMPACT_ATOMS: atom_id res chain seq x y z
N MET A 1 -22.96 -12.14 -28.27
CA MET A 1 -21.99 -12.12 -27.82
C MET A 1 -21.44 -12.37 -26.46
N ALA A 2 -20.48 -13.16 -26.46
CA ALA A 2 -19.83 -13.53 -25.22
C ALA A 2 -19.31 -12.34 -24.43
N LYS A 3 -18.97 -11.30 -25.12
CA LYS A 3 -18.43 -10.15 -24.46
C LYS A 3 -19.40 -9.49 -23.51
N LYS A 4 -20.68 -9.77 -23.62
CA LYS A 4 -21.62 -9.24 -22.69
C LYS A 4 -21.41 -9.84 -21.33
N ASP A 5 -21.06 -11.10 -21.31
CA ASP A 5 -20.80 -11.76 -20.04
C ASP A 5 -19.54 -11.25 -19.42
N VAL A 6 -18.55 -10.97 -20.24
CA VAL A 6 -17.30 -10.42 -19.75
C VAL A 6 -17.53 -9.10 -19.04
N SER A 7 -18.45 -8.29 -19.55
CA SER A 7 -18.66 -6.99 -18.95
C SER A 7 -19.63 -7.00 -17.78
N LYS A 8 -20.07 -8.16 -17.29
CA LYS A 8 -20.92 -8.21 -16.11
C LYS A 8 -20.27 -7.60 -14.90
N HIS A 9 -18.95 -7.67 -14.80
CA HIS A 9 -18.23 -7.18 -13.64
C HIS A 9 -17.09 -6.28 -14.06
N PRO A 10 -17.39 -5.16 -14.74
CA PRO A 10 -16.33 -4.29 -15.23
C PRO A 10 -15.48 -3.70 -14.09
N GLU A 11 -16.10 -3.43 -12.96
CA GLU A 11 -15.39 -2.89 -11.83
C GLU A 11 -14.44 -3.93 -11.24
N LYS A 12 -14.88 -5.19 -11.15
CA LYS A 12 -14.05 -6.27 -10.68
C LYS A 12 -12.82 -6.46 -11.56
N GLU A 13 -13.03 -6.38 -12.87
CA GLU A 13 -11.93 -6.49 -13.82
C GLU A 13 -10.97 -5.33 -13.67
N LYS A 14 -11.50 -4.13 -13.46
CA LYS A 14 -10.66 -2.95 -13.27
C LYS A 14 -9.80 -3.08 -12.02
N VAL A 15 -10.37 -3.58 -10.93
CA VAL A 15 -9.62 -3.77 -9.69
C VAL A 15 -8.49 -4.79 -9.90
N ALA A 16 -8.77 -5.88 -10.63
CA ALA A 16 -7.75 -6.87 -10.94
C ALA A 16 -6.61 -6.29 -11.76
N GLU A 17 -6.93 -5.42 -12.72
CA GLU A 17 -5.92 -4.72 -13.52
C GLU A 17 -5.07 -3.81 -12.64
N LEU A 18 -5.72 -3.07 -11.75
CA LEU A 18 -5.01 -2.18 -10.84
C LEU A 18 -4.10 -2.97 -9.90
N PHE A 19 -4.55 -4.13 -9.45
CA PHE A 19 -3.73 -4.97 -8.61
C PHE A 19 -2.48 -5.44 -9.36
N ALA A 20 -2.64 -5.86 -10.60
CA ALA A 20 -1.50 -6.26 -11.42
C ALA A 20 -0.54 -5.09 -11.60
N ALA A 21 -1.07 -3.89 -11.82
CA ALA A 21 -0.25 -2.69 -11.95
C ALA A 21 0.51 -2.37 -10.66
N LEU A 22 -0.16 -2.53 -9.53
CA LEU A 22 0.47 -2.32 -8.22
C LEU A 22 1.65 -3.28 -8.03
N CYS A 23 1.45 -4.55 -8.36
CA CYS A 23 2.49 -5.56 -8.18
C CYS A 23 3.65 -5.41 -9.16
N ARG A 24 3.48 -4.65 -10.24
CA ARG A 24 4.56 -4.36 -11.18
C ARG A 24 5.34 -3.10 -10.83
N GLN A 25 4.88 -2.32 -9.85
CA GLN A 25 5.61 -1.13 -9.46
C GLN A 25 6.95 -1.50 -8.83
N PRO A 26 7.95 -0.64 -8.95
CA PRO A 26 9.24 -0.92 -8.32
C PRO A 26 9.10 -1.02 -6.80
N LYS A 27 9.85 -1.94 -6.23
CA LYS A 27 9.94 -2.09 -4.78
C LYS A 27 11.11 -1.25 -4.32
N LEU A 28 10.79 -0.15 -3.65
CA LEU A 28 11.79 0.81 -3.21
C LEU A 28 12.10 0.61 -1.74
N ARG A 29 13.37 0.69 -1.38
CA ARG A 29 13.75 0.65 0.02
C ARG A 29 13.33 1.92 0.72
N PHE A 30 13.00 1.81 2.00
CA PHE A 30 12.79 2.99 2.81
C PHE A 30 14.12 3.74 2.93
N PRO A 31 14.08 5.08 3.02
CA PRO A 31 15.31 5.86 3.03
C PRO A 31 16.10 5.63 4.32
N LYS A 32 17.41 5.72 4.20
CA LYS A 32 18.28 5.74 5.36
C LYS A 32 18.15 7.09 6.05
N GLU A 33 18.70 7.18 7.23
CA GLU A 33 18.73 8.42 7.96
C GLU A 33 19.34 9.51 7.09
N ARG A 34 18.74 10.67 7.04
CA ARG A 34 19.16 11.83 6.23
C ARG A 34 18.84 11.73 4.74
N GLU A 35 18.30 10.61 4.30
CA GLU A 35 17.79 10.52 2.93
C GLU A 35 16.32 10.83 2.93
N GLN A 36 15.83 11.29 1.79
CA GLN A 36 14.42 11.61 1.67
C GLN A 36 13.63 10.45 1.13
N LEU A 37 12.44 10.28 1.67
CA LEU A 37 11.50 9.28 1.16
C LEU A 37 11.03 9.69 -0.23
N ILE A 38 11.09 8.75 -1.17
CA ILE A 38 10.61 8.98 -2.52
C ILE A 38 9.31 8.22 -2.71
N ALA A 39 8.23 8.94 -2.85
CA ALA A 39 6.91 8.37 -3.05
C ALA A 39 5.99 9.43 -3.65
N PRO A 40 4.94 8.99 -4.37
CA PRO A 40 4.00 9.97 -4.94
C PRO A 40 3.28 10.75 -3.87
N THR A 41 2.94 12.00 -4.19
CA THR A 41 2.12 12.82 -3.29
C THR A 41 0.63 12.65 -3.56
N GLU A 42 0.27 11.89 -4.58
CA GLU A 42 -1.12 11.62 -4.91
C GLU A 42 -1.67 10.49 -4.04
N ALA A 43 -2.98 10.33 -4.07
CA ALA A 43 -3.66 9.27 -3.34
C ALA A 43 -3.43 7.91 -4.02
N GLY A 44 -3.37 6.86 -3.23
CA GLY A 44 -3.17 5.54 -3.77
C GLY A 44 -3.15 4.43 -2.75
N VAL A 45 -2.65 3.29 -3.19
CA VAL A 45 -2.52 2.06 -2.39
C VAL A 45 -1.04 1.67 -2.37
N TYR A 46 -0.60 1.12 -1.27
CA TYR A 46 0.80 0.73 -1.11
C TYR A 46 0.93 -0.60 -0.38
N VAL A 47 2.07 -1.24 -0.58
CA VAL A 47 2.41 -2.53 0.03
C VAL A 47 3.77 -2.37 0.69
N ILE A 48 3.89 -2.83 1.92
CA ILE A 48 5.17 -2.86 2.64
C ILE A 48 5.59 -4.31 2.80
N ARG A 49 6.83 -4.59 2.45
CA ARG A 49 7.41 -5.94 2.55
C ARG A 49 8.70 -5.91 3.36
N GLN A 50 8.99 -7.06 3.97
CA GLN A 50 10.31 -7.33 4.50
C GLN A 50 10.84 -8.50 3.68
N ASP A 51 11.85 -8.24 2.87
CA ASP A 51 12.29 -9.21 1.86
C ASP A 51 11.09 -9.58 0.97
N ASN A 52 10.71 -10.84 0.89
CA ASN A 52 9.56 -11.26 0.09
C ASN A 52 8.26 -11.37 0.89
N LEU A 53 8.32 -11.11 2.18
CA LEU A 53 7.16 -11.26 3.05
C LEU A 53 6.32 -9.99 3.03
N VAL A 54 5.04 -10.11 2.71
CA VAL A 54 4.14 -8.96 2.75
C VAL A 54 3.75 -8.69 4.18
N LEU A 55 4.08 -7.51 4.67
CA LEU A 55 3.78 -7.11 6.05
C LEU A 55 2.49 -6.32 6.16
N HIS A 56 2.23 -5.43 5.21
CA HIS A 56 1.13 -4.49 5.35
C HIS A 56 0.70 -3.97 3.98
N VAL A 57 -0.61 -3.81 3.82
CA VAL A 57 -1.22 -3.15 2.67
C VAL A 57 -2.07 -2.03 3.21
N GLY A 58 -1.94 -0.84 2.63
CA GLY A 58 -2.72 0.30 3.08
C GLY A 58 -3.10 1.20 1.94
N ARG A 59 -3.95 2.17 2.25
CA ARG A 59 -4.37 3.18 1.29
C ARG A 59 -4.39 4.54 1.96
N THR A 60 -4.31 5.56 1.13
CA THR A 60 -4.55 6.91 1.62
C THR A 60 -6.05 7.12 1.77
N LEU A 61 -6.44 7.88 2.76
CA LEU A 61 -7.84 8.22 2.94
C LEU A 61 -8.10 9.58 2.34
N ARG A 62 -7.43 10.59 2.84
CA ARG A 62 -7.51 11.96 2.33
C ARG A 62 -6.37 12.74 2.96
N GLY A 63 -6.20 13.95 2.51
CA GLY A 63 -5.17 14.81 3.04
C GLY A 63 -4.15 15.15 1.99
N LYS A 64 -3.24 16.02 2.34
CA LYS A 64 -2.17 16.41 1.46
C LYS A 64 -1.10 15.35 1.44
N ASP A 65 -0.32 15.35 0.37
CA ASP A 65 0.85 14.50 0.23
C ASP A 65 0.57 13.00 0.26
N GLY A 66 -0.67 12.62 0.12
CA GLY A 66 -1.13 11.26 -0.19
C GLY A 66 -0.23 10.11 0.26
N LEU A 67 0.26 9.36 -0.72
CA LEU A 67 1.11 8.20 -0.45
C LEU A 67 2.38 8.59 0.31
N HIS A 68 3.01 9.68 -0.08
CA HIS A 68 4.22 10.15 0.59
C HIS A 68 3.97 10.36 2.08
N GLN A 69 2.90 11.08 2.43
CA GLN A 69 2.58 11.35 3.82
C GLN A 69 2.29 10.08 4.58
N ARG A 70 1.56 9.15 3.96
CA ARG A 70 1.19 7.91 4.62
C ARG A 70 2.42 7.05 4.93
N LEU A 71 3.32 6.92 3.97
CA LEU A 71 4.56 6.17 4.19
C LEU A 71 5.47 6.87 5.19
N LYS A 72 5.47 8.18 5.19
CA LYS A 72 6.23 8.95 6.18
C LYS A 72 5.69 8.71 7.58
N ASN A 73 4.38 8.58 7.74
CA ASN A 73 3.78 8.26 9.03
C ASN A 73 4.25 6.90 9.54
N HIS A 74 4.43 5.93 8.65
CA HIS A 74 4.99 4.63 9.06
C HIS A 74 6.41 4.80 9.57
N LEU A 75 7.23 5.58 8.88
CA LEU A 75 8.60 5.81 9.33
C LEU A 75 8.66 6.51 10.68
N ARG A 76 7.69 7.36 10.97
CA ARG A 76 7.63 8.07 12.25
C ARG A 76 7.09 7.21 13.38
N GLY A 77 6.57 6.04 13.07
CA GLY A 77 5.96 5.19 14.08
C GLY A 77 4.56 5.62 14.49
N SER A 78 3.91 6.47 13.69
CA SER A 78 2.60 7.02 14.05
C SER A 78 1.43 6.32 13.37
N SER A 79 1.62 5.08 12.91
CA SER A 79 0.55 4.31 12.28
C SER A 79 0.24 3.08 13.13
N SER A 80 -0.95 2.50 12.94
CA SER A 80 -1.30 1.29 13.67
C SER A 80 -0.38 0.12 13.30
N PHE A 81 0.07 0.07 12.05
CA PHE A 81 1.03 -0.94 11.61
C PHE A 81 2.32 -0.87 12.43
N THR A 82 2.93 0.33 12.51
CA THR A 82 4.17 0.46 13.26
C THR A 82 3.94 0.31 14.76
N ASP A 83 2.82 0.79 15.26
CA ASP A 83 2.51 0.67 16.68
C ASP A 83 2.33 -0.79 17.08
N LYS A 84 1.55 -1.55 16.32
CA LYS A 84 1.20 -2.91 16.70
C LYS A 84 2.19 -3.95 16.21
N TYR A 85 2.70 -3.80 15.01
CA TYR A 85 3.59 -4.80 14.42
C TYR A 85 5.06 -4.51 14.73
N LEU A 86 5.47 -3.25 14.65
CA LEU A 86 6.85 -2.85 14.91
C LEU A 86 7.04 -2.28 16.31
N LYS A 87 6.01 -2.37 17.16
CA LYS A 87 6.05 -1.92 18.55
C LYS A 87 6.47 -0.47 18.67
N GLY A 88 5.97 0.37 17.78
CA GLY A 88 6.24 1.80 17.77
C GLY A 88 7.58 2.18 17.16
N LYS A 89 8.33 1.21 16.64
CA LYS A 89 9.67 1.48 16.15
C LYS A 89 9.70 1.58 14.63
N GLY A 90 9.13 2.66 14.10
CA GLY A 90 9.12 2.89 12.65
C GLY A 90 10.51 2.91 12.04
N ALA A 91 11.53 3.26 12.82
CA ALA A 91 12.90 3.28 12.33
C ALA A 91 13.40 1.91 11.88
N LEU A 92 12.76 0.82 12.30
CA LEU A 92 13.12 -0.52 11.83
C LEU A 92 12.91 -0.66 10.32
N LEU A 93 12.05 0.16 9.73
CA LEU A 93 11.83 0.13 8.29
C LEU A 93 13.08 0.56 7.51
N ARG A 94 14.04 1.22 8.16
CA ARG A 94 15.26 1.71 7.51
C ARG A 94 16.38 0.70 7.47
N ASP A 95 16.11 -0.55 7.82
CA ASP A 95 17.16 -1.57 7.96
C ASP A 95 17.66 -2.14 6.63
N GLY A 96 17.12 -1.69 5.51
CA GLY A 96 17.53 -2.16 4.20
C GLY A 96 16.80 -3.40 3.72
N ARG A 97 15.99 -4.02 4.57
CA ARG A 97 15.22 -5.22 4.23
C ARG A 97 13.77 -4.89 3.93
N HIS A 98 13.32 -3.70 4.30
CA HIS A 98 11.93 -3.30 4.10
C HIS A 98 11.81 -2.48 2.83
N THR A 99 10.77 -2.76 2.05
CA THR A 99 10.49 -2.03 0.82
C THR A 99 9.05 -1.57 0.80
N HIS A 100 8.78 -0.57 -0.01
CA HIS A 100 7.43 -0.13 -0.28
C HIS A 100 7.21 -0.07 -1.78
N GLN A 101 5.98 -0.30 -2.17
CA GLN A 101 5.55 -0.37 -3.56
C GLN A 101 4.19 0.29 -3.59
N SER A 102 3.95 1.19 -4.51
CA SER A 102 2.70 1.95 -4.48
C SER A 102 2.17 2.22 -5.87
N LEU A 103 0.86 2.45 -5.94
CA LEU A 103 0.17 2.79 -7.18
C LEU A 103 -0.76 3.95 -6.89
N VAL A 104 -0.68 5.00 -7.72
CA VAL A 104 -1.59 6.13 -7.63
C VAL A 104 -2.96 5.70 -8.11
N VAL A 105 -3.98 5.88 -7.27
CA VAL A 105 -5.38 5.60 -7.61
C VAL A 105 -6.20 6.70 -6.98
N GLU A 106 -6.59 7.67 -7.80
CA GLU A 106 -7.28 8.85 -7.28
C GLU A 106 -8.76 8.65 -7.06
N ASN A 107 -9.37 7.70 -7.76
CA ASN A 107 -10.78 7.39 -7.54
C ASN A 107 -10.94 6.72 -6.18
N THR A 108 -11.73 7.34 -5.30
CA THR A 108 -11.88 6.91 -3.92
C THR A 108 -12.41 5.49 -3.80
N ARG A 109 -13.41 5.15 -4.60
CA ARG A 109 -14.00 3.82 -4.53
C ARG A 109 -13.05 2.75 -5.04
N LEU A 110 -12.39 3.00 -6.16
CA LEU A 110 -11.44 2.03 -6.71
C LEU A 110 -10.25 1.83 -5.76
N ARG A 111 -9.83 2.90 -5.10
CA ARG A 111 -8.74 2.82 -4.13
C ARG A 111 -9.12 1.90 -2.97
N ALA A 112 -10.34 2.05 -2.45
CA ALA A 112 -10.82 1.19 -1.37
C ALA A 112 -10.95 -0.26 -1.81
N LEU A 113 -11.48 -0.49 -3.01
CA LEU A 113 -11.65 -1.84 -3.53
C LEU A 113 -10.30 -2.50 -3.80
N LEU A 114 -9.34 -1.73 -4.32
CA LEU A 114 -8.00 -2.26 -4.56
C LEU A 114 -7.32 -2.66 -3.26
N GLU A 115 -7.43 -1.83 -2.24
CA GLU A 115 -6.84 -2.18 -0.94
C GLU A 115 -7.43 -3.49 -0.42
N ALA A 116 -8.75 -3.61 -0.45
CA ALA A 116 -9.42 -4.81 0.03
C ALA A 116 -9.00 -6.05 -0.76
N TYR A 117 -8.93 -5.91 -2.08
CA TYR A 117 -8.51 -7.00 -2.96
C TYR A 117 -7.07 -7.42 -2.67
N ALA A 118 -6.19 -6.44 -2.50
CA ALA A 118 -4.78 -6.71 -2.23
C ALA A 118 -4.60 -7.37 -0.87
N ILE A 119 -5.33 -6.93 0.14
CA ILE A 119 -5.28 -7.56 1.46
C ILE A 119 -5.70 -9.02 1.36
N GLY A 120 -6.81 -9.30 0.69
CA GLY A 120 -7.29 -10.67 0.56
C GLY A 120 -6.39 -11.57 -0.27
N THR A 121 -5.68 -10.97 -1.25
CA THR A 121 -4.82 -11.74 -2.14
C THR A 121 -3.42 -11.94 -1.55
N LEU A 122 -2.86 -10.91 -0.93
CA LEU A 122 -1.49 -10.94 -0.41
C LEU A 122 -1.39 -11.45 1.03
N CYS A 123 -2.49 -11.40 1.77
CA CYS A 123 -2.55 -11.85 3.16
C CYS A 123 -1.42 -11.29 4.00
N PRO A 124 -1.34 -9.96 4.14
CA PRO A 124 -0.25 -9.34 4.90
C PRO A 124 -0.26 -9.77 6.36
N LYS A 125 0.91 -9.71 6.99
CA LYS A 125 1.04 -10.10 8.39
C LYS A 125 0.24 -9.19 9.32
N HIS A 126 0.13 -7.92 8.98
CA HIS A 126 -0.66 -6.97 9.77
C HIS A 126 -1.86 -6.48 8.97
N ILE A 127 -3.02 -6.56 9.57
CA ILE A 127 -4.23 -5.96 9.04
C ILE A 127 -4.84 -5.09 10.13
N GLY A 128 -5.29 -3.90 9.74
CA GLY A 128 -6.01 -3.04 10.66
C GLY A 128 -7.45 -3.54 10.78
N LEU A 129 -7.82 -3.93 11.97
CA LEU A 129 -9.16 -4.47 12.22
C LEU A 129 -10.08 -3.45 12.89
N GLY A 130 -9.65 -2.22 12.98
CA GLY A 130 -10.48 -1.19 13.58
C GLY A 130 -10.53 -1.23 15.10
N GLU A 131 -9.60 -1.90 15.70
CA GLU A 131 -9.53 -2.04 17.14
C GLU A 131 -8.71 -0.96 17.80
#